data_46316c66251364422648548606004a77
#
_entry.id   46316c66251364422648548606004a77
#
_cell.length_a   1.000
_cell.length_b   1.000
_cell.length_c   1.000
_cell.angle_alpha   90.00
_cell.angle_beta   90.00
_cell.angle_gamma   90.00
#
_symmetry.space_group_name_H-M   'P 1'
#
loop_
_entity.id
_entity.type
_entity.pdbx_description
1 polymer ?
#
loop_
_entity_poly.entity_id
_entity_poly.type
_entity_poly.pdbx_seq_one_letter_code
_entity_poly.pdbx_strand_id
1 'polypeptide(L)'
;ISSLILGMGLPTAAAYILVATLAAPALEQLGINQLAAHLFVFYSAMLSSITPPVALAAYAASGLANANPFKIAIISCQFGIAAFIIPYFFAFNPVLIGIDASIQMILLAAISAIFGSLSLSICIQGWLMSKLLLIERLGYIIVTFCLLSVSFTTDIIGFVLLIVLVLFHYFVRNSKRQIA
;
A
#
# COMPACT_ATOMS: atom_id res chain seq x y z
N ILE A 1 12.47 3.04 5.16
CA ILE A 1 13.50 2.09 4.72
C ILE A 1 14.26 1.55 5.93
N SER A 2 14.81 2.40 6.80
CA SER A 2 15.56 1.95 7.98
C SER A 2 14.77 0.97 8.87
N SER A 3 13.49 1.25 9.09
CA SER A 3 12.60 0.40 9.90
C SER A 3 12.40 -1.00 9.28
N LEU A 4 12.33 -1.10 7.95
CA LEU A 4 12.26 -2.38 7.25
C LEU A 4 13.57 -3.17 7.42
N ILE A 5 14.71 -2.52 7.24
CA ILE A 5 16.02 -3.17 7.32
C ILE A 5 16.30 -3.67 8.74
N LEU A 6 16.01 -2.84 9.76
CA LEU A 6 16.21 -3.20 11.17
C LEU A 6 15.33 -4.37 11.64
N GLY A 7 14.15 -4.54 11.02
CA GLY A 7 13.24 -5.64 11.32
C GLY A 7 13.54 -6.95 10.59
N MET A 8 14.47 -6.96 9.62
CA MET A 8 14.75 -8.16 8.82
C MET A 8 15.38 -9.28 9.66
N GLY A 9 14.87 -10.49 9.47
CA GLY A 9 15.41 -11.67 10.13
C GLY A 9 14.91 -11.91 11.55
N LEU A 10 14.02 -11.09 12.06
CA LEU A 10 13.42 -11.21 13.37
C LEU A 10 11.94 -11.61 13.28
N PRO A 11 11.42 -12.37 14.28
CA PRO A 11 9.96 -12.51 14.44
C PRO A 11 9.31 -11.14 14.62
N THR A 12 8.08 -10.97 14.12
CA THR A 12 7.39 -9.67 14.04
C THR A 12 7.36 -8.91 15.37
N ALA A 13 7.10 -9.61 16.50
CA ALA A 13 7.07 -8.97 17.82
C ALA A 13 8.45 -8.42 18.23
N ALA A 14 9.51 -9.18 18.02
CA ALA A 14 10.88 -8.76 18.34
C ALA A 14 11.33 -7.63 17.40
N ALA A 15 11.01 -7.73 16.11
CA ALA A 15 11.26 -6.69 15.12
C ALA A 15 10.57 -5.39 15.51
N TYR A 16 9.29 -5.45 15.91
CA TYR A 16 8.55 -4.27 16.35
C TYR A 16 9.18 -3.62 17.57
N ILE A 17 9.50 -4.38 18.62
CA ILE A 17 10.11 -3.85 19.85
C ILE A 17 11.43 -3.13 19.52
N LEU A 18 12.30 -3.79 18.74
CA LEU A 18 13.59 -3.22 18.34
C LEU A 18 13.43 -1.94 17.54
N VAL A 19 12.57 -1.96 16.52
CA VAL A 19 12.41 -0.82 15.62
C VAL A 19 11.64 0.30 16.31
N ALA A 20 10.67 -0.01 17.19
CA ALA A 20 9.93 0.99 17.94
C ALA A 20 10.80 1.80 18.89
N THR A 21 11.77 1.16 19.56
CA THR A 21 12.68 1.88 20.46
C THR A 21 13.60 2.88 19.73
N LEU A 22 13.89 2.64 18.46
CA LEU A 22 14.82 3.48 17.68
C LEU A 22 14.08 4.45 16.76
N ALA A 23 13.08 3.97 16.02
CA ALA A 23 12.44 4.73 14.96
C ALA A 23 11.19 5.50 15.40
N ALA A 24 10.41 5.02 16.38
CA ALA A 24 9.22 5.74 16.81
C ALA A 24 9.56 7.10 17.42
N PRO A 25 10.53 7.24 18.35
CA PRO A 25 10.93 8.55 18.87
C PRO A 25 11.44 9.52 17.78
N ALA A 26 12.14 9.00 16.78
CA ALA A 26 12.62 9.83 15.66
C ALA A 26 11.45 10.37 14.81
N LEU A 27 10.42 9.56 14.58
CA LEU A 27 9.22 9.97 13.86
C LEU A 27 8.40 11.00 14.68
N GLU A 28 8.31 10.82 15.99
CA GLU A 28 7.66 11.77 16.91
C GLU A 28 8.37 13.13 16.92
N GLN A 29 9.71 13.15 16.92
CA GLN A 29 10.50 14.38 16.80
C GLN A 29 10.27 15.13 15.49
N LEU A 30 9.86 14.41 14.42
CA LEU A 30 9.46 15.00 13.14
C LEU A 30 8.01 15.51 13.14
N GLY A 31 7.32 15.46 14.29
CA GLY A 31 5.95 15.94 14.46
C GLY A 31 4.87 14.90 14.07
N ILE A 32 5.23 13.64 13.87
CA ILE A 32 4.26 12.57 13.63
C ILE A 32 3.64 12.17 14.96
N ASN A 33 2.31 12.04 14.98
CA ASN A 33 1.60 11.57 16.18
C ASN A 33 2.13 10.23 16.67
N GLN A 34 2.24 10.04 17.99
CA GLN A 34 2.81 8.85 18.62
C GLN A 34 2.14 7.55 18.12
N LEU A 35 0.80 7.49 18.08
CA LEU A 35 0.10 6.31 17.60
C LEU A 35 0.42 6.02 16.13
N ALA A 36 0.47 7.06 15.28
CA ALA A 36 0.83 6.94 13.89
C ALA A 36 2.28 6.45 13.70
N ALA A 37 3.22 6.96 14.51
CA ALA A 37 4.61 6.53 14.50
C ALA A 37 4.74 5.05 14.86
N HIS A 38 4.06 4.60 15.91
CA HIS A 38 4.06 3.20 16.31
C HIS A 38 3.39 2.29 15.29
N LEU A 39 2.27 2.70 14.68
CA LEU A 39 1.64 1.96 13.58
C LEU A 39 2.56 1.87 12.35
N PHE A 40 3.24 2.95 11.99
CA PHE A 40 4.22 2.96 10.90
C PHE A 40 5.33 1.93 11.14
N VAL A 41 5.89 1.91 12.35
CA VAL A 41 6.93 0.97 12.75
C VAL A 41 6.41 -0.47 12.75
N PHE A 42 5.21 -0.70 13.27
CA PHE A 42 4.58 -2.01 13.30
C PHE A 42 4.38 -2.60 11.89
N TYR A 43 3.82 -1.82 10.96
CA TYR A 43 3.69 -2.23 9.56
C TYR A 43 5.05 -2.52 8.92
N SER A 44 6.06 -1.69 9.17
CA SER A 44 7.42 -1.92 8.67
C SER A 44 8.01 -3.22 9.20
N ALA A 45 7.81 -3.53 10.49
CA ALA A 45 8.26 -4.77 11.09
C ALA A 45 7.54 -6.01 10.51
N MET A 46 6.23 -5.91 10.25
CA MET A 46 5.49 -6.99 9.58
C MET A 46 6.00 -7.23 8.15
N LEU A 47 6.16 -6.16 7.38
CA LEU A 47 6.57 -6.23 5.97
C LEU A 47 8.00 -6.70 5.79
N SER A 48 8.87 -6.54 6.79
CA SER A 48 10.23 -7.07 6.76
C SER A 48 10.26 -8.58 6.59
N SER A 49 9.23 -9.30 7.05
CA SER A 49 9.13 -10.76 6.94
C SER A 49 8.93 -11.27 5.50
N ILE A 50 8.43 -10.44 4.61
CA ILE A 50 8.25 -10.76 3.17
C ILE A 50 9.26 -10.06 2.27
N THR A 51 10.07 -9.13 2.83
CA THR A 51 10.97 -8.28 2.06
C THR A 51 12.35 -8.92 1.87
N PRO A 52 12.85 -9.08 0.63
CA PRO A 52 14.22 -9.52 0.40
C PRO A 52 15.25 -8.56 1.06
N PRO A 53 16.42 -9.05 1.45
CA PRO A 53 16.98 -10.37 1.17
C PRO A 53 16.60 -11.47 2.18
N VAL A 54 16.12 -11.15 3.38
CA VAL A 54 15.90 -12.13 4.44
C VAL A 54 14.54 -12.82 4.31
N ALA A 55 13.43 -12.07 4.22
CA ALA A 55 12.08 -12.55 3.88
C ALA A 55 11.68 -13.89 4.56
N LEU A 56 11.71 -13.97 5.89
CA LEU A 56 11.50 -15.22 6.64
C LEU A 56 10.22 -15.99 6.24
N ALA A 57 9.11 -15.26 6.02
CA ALA A 57 7.85 -15.87 5.60
C ALA A 57 7.95 -16.49 4.19
N ALA A 58 8.70 -15.86 3.29
CA ALA A 58 8.91 -16.38 1.94
C ALA A 58 9.80 -17.63 1.96
N TYR A 59 10.79 -17.70 2.86
CA TYR A 59 11.59 -18.91 3.07
C TYR A 59 10.74 -20.06 3.62
N ALA A 60 9.90 -19.80 4.60
CA ALA A 60 8.97 -20.82 5.12
C ALA A 60 8.02 -21.32 4.02
N ALA A 61 7.45 -20.43 3.23
CA ALA A 61 6.58 -20.78 2.11
C ALA A 61 7.32 -21.56 1.00
N SER A 62 8.61 -21.31 0.80
CA SER A 62 9.40 -21.98 -0.24
C SER A 62 9.54 -23.48 0.00
N GLY A 63 9.61 -23.89 1.27
CA GLY A 63 9.64 -25.30 1.65
C GLY A 63 8.35 -26.04 1.30
N LEU A 64 7.20 -25.37 1.45
CA LEU A 64 5.88 -25.91 1.11
C LEU A 64 5.62 -25.90 -0.40
N ALA A 65 6.02 -24.83 -1.08
CA ALA A 65 5.78 -24.63 -2.52
C ALA A 65 6.85 -25.32 -3.40
N ASN A 66 7.91 -25.86 -2.81
CA ASN A 66 9.07 -26.38 -3.52
C ASN A 66 9.60 -25.42 -4.59
N ALA A 67 9.70 -24.13 -4.25
CA ALA A 67 10.04 -23.04 -5.17
C ALA A 67 11.14 -22.14 -4.58
N ASN A 68 11.79 -21.34 -5.42
CA ASN A 68 12.87 -20.46 -5.01
C ASN A 68 12.37 -19.38 -4.03
N PRO A 69 12.93 -19.27 -2.80
CA PRO A 69 12.46 -18.34 -1.77
C PRO A 69 12.59 -16.87 -2.18
N PHE A 70 13.64 -16.50 -2.89
CA PHE A 70 13.83 -15.12 -3.35
C PHE A 70 12.75 -14.71 -4.35
N LYS A 71 12.37 -15.62 -5.27
CA LYS A 71 11.28 -15.39 -6.21
C LYS A 71 9.94 -15.25 -5.50
N ILE A 72 9.69 -16.08 -4.47
CA ILE A 72 8.49 -15.97 -3.63
C ILE A 72 8.48 -14.61 -2.93
N ALA A 73 9.59 -14.17 -2.34
CA ALA A 73 9.68 -12.87 -1.66
C ALA A 73 9.36 -11.69 -2.59
N ILE A 74 9.91 -11.67 -3.81
CA ILE A 74 9.60 -10.63 -4.80
C ILE A 74 8.12 -10.62 -5.15
N ILE A 75 7.53 -11.78 -5.40
CA ILE A 75 6.11 -11.90 -5.71
C ILE A 75 5.25 -11.45 -4.52
N SER A 76 5.62 -11.83 -3.30
CA SER A 76 4.94 -11.41 -2.07
C SER A 76 4.98 -9.88 -1.90
N CYS A 77 6.12 -9.23 -2.16
CA CYS A 77 6.22 -7.77 -2.16
C CYS A 77 5.32 -7.13 -3.23
N GLN A 78 5.22 -7.71 -4.42
CA GLN A 78 4.33 -7.20 -5.48
C GLN A 78 2.85 -7.30 -5.07
N PHE A 79 2.42 -8.40 -4.44
CA PHE A 79 1.06 -8.53 -3.92
C PHE A 79 0.82 -7.61 -2.71
N GLY A 80 1.82 -7.47 -1.83
CA GLY A 80 1.73 -6.67 -0.62
C GLY A 80 2.02 -5.18 -0.82
N ILE A 81 2.17 -4.68 -2.06
CA ILE A 81 2.66 -3.33 -2.31
C ILE A 81 1.82 -2.23 -1.65
N ALA A 82 0.49 -2.41 -1.60
CA ALA A 82 -0.38 -1.47 -0.91
C ALA A 82 -0.03 -1.37 0.59
N ALA A 83 0.33 -2.48 1.23
CA ALA A 83 0.71 -2.51 2.64
C ALA A 83 2.00 -1.72 2.93
N PHE A 84 2.91 -1.57 1.96
CA PHE A 84 4.09 -0.72 2.12
C PHE A 84 3.76 0.78 2.12
N ILE A 85 2.63 1.17 1.56
CA ILE A 85 2.23 2.57 1.41
C ILE A 85 1.26 3.00 2.51
N ILE A 86 0.41 2.10 3.00
CA ILE A 86 -0.55 2.36 4.09
C ILE A 86 0.07 3.07 5.30
N PRO A 87 1.26 2.69 5.81
CA PRO A 87 1.86 3.37 6.97
C PRO A 87 2.13 4.86 6.76
N TYR A 88 2.44 5.26 5.53
CA TYR A 88 2.64 6.68 5.21
C TYR A 88 1.36 7.49 5.33
N PHE A 89 0.19 6.86 5.07
CA PHE A 89 -1.09 7.55 5.27
C PHE A 89 -1.37 7.81 6.74
N PHE A 90 -1.12 6.85 7.61
CA PHE A 90 -1.25 7.06 9.04
C PHE A 90 -0.31 8.17 9.54
N ALA A 91 0.92 8.21 9.01
CA ALA A 91 1.91 9.20 9.38
C ALA A 91 1.54 10.62 8.97
N PHE A 92 1.00 10.79 7.76
CA PHE A 92 0.65 12.10 7.19
C PHE A 92 -0.80 12.48 7.38
N ASN A 93 -1.67 11.53 7.72
CA ASN A 93 -3.09 11.77 7.94
C ASN A 93 -3.63 11.01 9.15
N PRO A 94 -3.55 11.60 10.33
CA PRO A 94 -4.03 11.01 11.56
C PRO A 94 -5.55 10.80 11.61
N VAL A 95 -6.33 11.37 10.68
CA VAL A 95 -7.78 11.14 10.55
C VAL A 95 -8.09 9.66 10.35
N LEU A 96 -7.27 8.94 9.59
CA LEU A 96 -7.45 7.49 9.34
C LEU A 96 -7.39 6.63 10.60
N ILE A 97 -6.67 7.08 11.62
CA ILE A 97 -6.56 6.40 12.90
C ILE A 97 -7.45 7.04 14.01
N GLY A 98 -8.39 7.91 13.59
CA GLY A 98 -9.41 8.48 14.46
C GLY A 98 -8.93 9.63 15.35
N ILE A 99 -7.79 10.24 15.08
CA ILE A 99 -7.27 11.37 15.83
C ILE A 99 -7.93 12.64 15.30
N ASP A 100 -8.55 13.41 16.20
CA ASP A 100 -9.23 14.69 15.95
C ASP A 100 -10.25 14.64 14.79
N ALA A 101 -10.91 13.49 14.58
CA ALA A 101 -11.79 13.27 13.45
C ALA A 101 -13.20 12.85 13.85
N SER A 102 -14.20 13.38 13.13
CA SER A 102 -15.57 12.89 13.22
C SER A 102 -15.69 11.51 12.53
N ILE A 103 -16.70 10.73 12.93
CA ILE A 103 -16.95 9.41 12.34
C ILE A 103 -17.14 9.47 10.81
N GLN A 104 -17.73 10.57 10.32
CA GLN A 104 -17.91 10.79 8.88
C GLN A 104 -16.59 10.98 8.16
N MET A 105 -15.66 11.75 8.75
CA MET A 105 -14.31 11.93 8.19
C MET A 105 -13.53 10.62 8.14
N ILE A 106 -13.63 9.82 9.21
CA ILE A 106 -12.97 8.50 9.28
C ILE A 106 -13.51 7.58 8.18
N LEU A 107 -14.83 7.52 8.00
CA LEU A 107 -15.45 6.69 6.96
C LEU A 107 -15.05 7.12 5.55
N LEU A 108 -15.06 8.42 5.27
CA LEU A 108 -14.62 8.95 3.97
C LEU A 108 -13.14 8.63 3.73
N ALA A 109 -12.27 8.90 4.69
CA ALA A 109 -10.86 8.61 4.60
C ALA A 109 -10.58 7.10 4.40
N ALA A 110 -11.34 6.22 5.08
CA ALA A 110 -11.23 4.78 4.90
C ALA A 110 -11.64 4.33 3.50
N ILE A 111 -12.74 4.89 2.96
CA ILE A 111 -13.17 4.60 1.58
C ILE A 111 -12.11 5.06 0.58
N SER A 112 -11.60 6.29 0.72
CA SER A 112 -10.55 6.82 -0.16
C SER A 112 -9.27 5.99 -0.07
N ALA A 113 -8.87 5.55 1.12
CA ALA A 113 -7.71 4.68 1.32
C ALA A 113 -7.89 3.30 0.66
N ILE A 114 -9.07 2.69 0.75
CA ILE A 114 -9.37 1.41 0.09
C ILE A 114 -9.26 1.56 -1.43
N PHE A 115 -9.92 2.54 -2.02
CA PHE A 115 -9.88 2.73 -3.47
C PHE A 115 -8.51 3.21 -3.96
N GLY A 116 -7.79 4.02 -3.18
CA GLY A 116 -6.42 4.42 -3.47
C GLY A 116 -5.45 3.24 -3.47
N SER A 117 -5.54 2.34 -2.48
CA SER A 117 -4.72 1.13 -2.41
C SER A 117 -5.06 0.11 -3.51
N LEU A 118 -6.34 -0.02 -3.88
CA LEU A 118 -6.77 -0.82 -5.03
C LEU A 118 -6.21 -0.26 -6.33
N SER A 119 -6.28 1.05 -6.55
CA SER A 119 -5.73 1.71 -7.73
C SER A 119 -4.23 1.47 -7.88
N LEU A 120 -3.50 1.55 -6.77
CA LEU A 120 -2.08 1.25 -6.74
C LEU A 120 -1.79 -0.21 -7.12
N SER A 121 -2.55 -1.14 -6.54
CA SER A 121 -2.42 -2.56 -6.84
C SER A 121 -2.69 -2.87 -8.31
N ILE A 122 -3.73 -2.27 -8.90
CA ILE A 122 -4.06 -2.38 -10.32
C ILE A 122 -2.91 -1.84 -11.18
N CYS A 123 -2.36 -0.69 -10.82
CA CYS A 123 -1.23 -0.08 -11.54
C CYS A 123 0.00 -1.00 -11.56
N ILE A 124 0.39 -1.54 -10.40
CA ILE A 124 1.61 -2.34 -10.26
C ILE A 124 1.45 -3.72 -10.92
N GLN A 125 0.31 -4.37 -10.71
CA GLN A 125 -0.02 -5.63 -11.36
C GLN A 125 -0.16 -5.45 -12.88
N GLY A 126 -0.56 -4.27 -13.34
CA GLY A 126 -0.82 -3.97 -14.76
C GLY A 126 -1.98 -4.76 -15.33
N TRP A 127 -2.94 -5.13 -14.49
CA TRP A 127 -4.06 -5.98 -14.82
C TRP A 127 -5.34 -5.50 -14.16
N LEU A 128 -6.37 -5.26 -14.99
CA LEU A 128 -7.75 -5.06 -14.56
C LEU A 128 -8.65 -5.73 -15.61
N MET A 129 -9.16 -6.93 -15.34
CA MET A 129 -9.88 -7.76 -16.32
C MET A 129 -9.08 -8.11 -17.60
N SER A 130 -8.08 -7.30 -17.98
CA SER A 130 -7.11 -7.51 -19.06
C SER A 130 -5.83 -6.72 -18.79
N LYS A 131 -4.79 -6.89 -19.63
CA LYS A 131 -3.55 -6.11 -19.53
C LYS A 131 -3.85 -4.63 -19.75
N LEU A 132 -3.35 -3.78 -18.84
CA LEU A 132 -3.46 -2.33 -18.90
C LEU A 132 -2.45 -1.74 -19.90
N LEU A 133 -2.87 -0.70 -20.59
CA LEU A 133 -1.96 0.16 -21.35
C LEU A 133 -1.10 1.00 -20.40
N LEU A 134 0.08 1.41 -20.86
CA LEU A 134 0.99 2.23 -20.05
C LEU A 134 0.33 3.55 -19.59
N ILE A 135 -0.48 4.16 -20.45
CA ILE A 135 -1.24 5.39 -20.15
C ILE A 135 -2.26 5.15 -19.02
N GLU A 136 -2.96 4.01 -19.04
CA GLU A 136 -3.90 3.63 -17.97
C GLU A 136 -3.18 3.46 -16.65
N ARG A 137 -1.99 2.83 -16.64
CA ARG A 137 -1.18 2.67 -15.42
C ARG A 137 -0.78 4.02 -14.83
N LEU A 138 -0.35 4.97 -15.65
CA LEU A 138 -0.04 6.33 -15.21
C LEU A 138 -1.27 7.03 -14.62
N GLY A 139 -2.44 6.83 -15.25
CA GLY A 139 -3.71 7.33 -14.71
C GLY A 139 -4.03 6.76 -13.32
N TYR A 140 -3.85 5.45 -13.11
CA TYR A 140 -4.05 4.83 -11.80
C TYR A 140 -3.05 5.31 -10.73
N ILE A 141 -1.82 5.69 -11.10
CA ILE A 141 -0.89 6.36 -10.17
C ILE A 141 -1.46 7.70 -9.71
N ILE A 142 -1.96 8.52 -10.63
CA ILE A 142 -2.56 9.82 -10.30
C ILE A 142 -3.78 9.64 -9.40
N VAL A 143 -4.66 8.67 -9.71
CA VAL A 143 -5.80 8.31 -8.84
C VAL A 143 -5.34 7.96 -7.43
N THR A 144 -4.30 7.12 -7.33
CA THR A 144 -3.71 6.75 -6.06
C THR A 144 -3.31 7.99 -5.27
N PHE A 145 -2.50 8.87 -5.83
CA PHE A 145 -2.07 10.09 -5.15
C PHE A 145 -3.22 11.01 -4.77
N CYS A 146 -4.24 11.16 -5.62
CA CYS A 146 -5.42 11.97 -5.31
C CYS A 146 -6.21 11.41 -4.12
N LEU A 147 -6.51 10.10 -4.13
CA LEU A 147 -7.30 9.46 -3.07
C LEU A 147 -6.54 9.31 -1.75
N LEU A 148 -5.22 9.43 -1.78
CA LEU A 148 -4.38 9.27 -0.62
C LEU A 148 -3.97 10.61 0.01
N SER A 149 -4.20 11.74 -0.66
CA SER A 149 -3.88 13.07 -0.15
C SER A 149 -4.92 13.66 0.82
N VAL A 150 -5.99 12.90 1.14
CA VAL A 150 -7.04 13.19 2.14
C VAL A 150 -7.46 14.66 2.23
N SER A 151 -7.91 15.15 1.10
CA SER A 151 -8.64 16.41 0.99
C SER A 151 -9.92 16.13 0.23
N PHE A 152 -11.04 16.66 0.68
CA PHE A 152 -12.35 16.45 0.03
C PHE A 152 -12.32 16.73 -1.47
N THR A 153 -11.58 17.75 -1.89
CA THR A 153 -11.43 18.13 -3.30
C THR A 153 -10.62 17.08 -4.09
N THR A 154 -9.52 16.59 -3.53
CA THR A 154 -8.70 15.58 -4.18
C THR A 154 -9.37 14.22 -4.23
N ASP A 155 -10.19 13.88 -3.22
CA ASP A 155 -10.98 12.66 -3.22
C ASP A 155 -12.01 12.66 -4.35
N ILE A 156 -12.74 13.76 -4.55
CA ILE A 156 -13.70 13.88 -5.67
C ILE A 156 -12.97 13.70 -7.02
N ILE A 157 -11.86 14.38 -7.21
CA ILE A 157 -11.06 14.26 -8.44
C ILE A 157 -10.59 12.82 -8.64
N GLY A 158 -10.08 12.18 -7.56
CA GLY A 158 -9.62 10.81 -7.58
C GLY A 158 -10.72 9.81 -7.95
N PHE A 159 -11.91 9.92 -7.36
CA PHE A 159 -13.05 9.07 -7.68
C PHE A 159 -13.55 9.27 -9.10
N VAL A 160 -13.67 10.50 -9.57
CA VAL A 160 -14.07 10.80 -10.96
C VAL A 160 -13.07 10.19 -11.95
N LEU A 161 -11.77 10.39 -11.70
CA LEU A 161 -10.71 9.84 -12.56
C LEU A 161 -10.72 8.31 -12.54
N LEU A 162 -10.94 7.69 -11.38
CA LEU A 162 -11.06 6.24 -11.24
C LEU A 162 -12.19 5.69 -12.10
N ILE A 163 -13.39 6.30 -12.01
CA ILE A 163 -14.55 5.89 -12.78
C ILE A 163 -14.26 6.03 -14.28
N VAL A 164 -13.67 7.14 -14.69
CA VAL A 164 -13.32 7.39 -16.11
C VAL A 164 -12.34 6.33 -16.61
N LEU A 165 -11.30 5.99 -15.85
CA LEU A 165 -10.32 4.97 -16.24
C LEU A 165 -10.93 3.57 -16.33
N VAL A 166 -11.79 3.19 -15.39
CA VAL A 166 -12.48 1.90 -15.42
C VAL A 166 -13.41 1.80 -16.63
N LEU A 167 -14.18 2.84 -16.91
CA LEU A 167 -15.06 2.91 -18.09
C LEU A 167 -14.25 2.88 -19.38
N PHE A 168 -13.19 3.68 -19.47
CA PHE A 168 -12.31 3.69 -20.64
C PHE A 168 -11.74 2.30 -20.92
N HIS A 169 -11.22 1.63 -19.89
CA HIS A 169 -10.69 0.26 -20.01
C HIS A 169 -11.77 -0.72 -20.51
N TYR A 170 -12.98 -0.62 -19.96
CA TYR A 170 -14.12 -1.46 -20.37
C TYR A 170 -14.50 -1.24 -21.84
N PHE A 171 -14.60 0.00 -22.30
CA PHE A 171 -14.96 0.33 -23.69
C PHE A 171 -13.89 -0.09 -24.68
N VAL A 172 -12.60 0.19 -24.40
CA VAL A 172 -11.49 -0.21 -25.26
C VAL A 172 -11.42 -1.73 -25.42
N ARG A 173 -11.75 -2.47 -24.36
CA ARG A 173 -11.78 -3.94 -24.42
C ARG A 173 -12.94 -4.47 -25.23
N ASN A 174 -14.14 -3.91 -25.07
CA ASN A 174 -15.34 -4.35 -25.83
C ASN A 174 -15.16 -4.11 -27.33
N SER A 175 -14.55 -2.97 -27.70
CA SER A 175 -14.25 -2.66 -29.10
C SER A 175 -13.30 -3.69 -29.75
N LYS A 176 -12.29 -4.18 -29.02
CA LYS A 176 -11.36 -5.20 -29.53
C LYS A 176 -11.97 -6.61 -29.61
N ARG A 177 -13.00 -6.92 -28.82
CA ARG A 177 -13.71 -8.21 -28.89
C ARG A 177 -14.69 -8.31 -30.06
N GLN A 178 -15.14 -7.18 -30.61
CA GLN A 178 -16.04 -7.16 -31.77
C GLN A 178 -15.29 -7.25 -33.10
N ILE A 179 -13.98 -7.06 -33.10
CA ILE A 179 -13.12 -7.06 -34.32
C ILE A 179 -12.35 -8.39 -34.46
N ALA A 180 -12.37 -9.26 -33.46
CA ALA A 180 -11.75 -10.59 -33.46
C ALA A 180 -12.79 -11.70 -33.55
#